data_ff59e4e7c1471a645477790b37c8abac
#
_entry.id   ff59e4e7c1471a645477790b37c8abac
#
_cell.length_a   1.000
_cell.length_b   1.000
_cell.length_c   1.000
_cell.angle_alpha   90.00
_cell.angle_beta   90.00
_cell.angle_gamma   90.00
#
_symmetry.space_group_name_H-M   'P 1'
#
loop_
_entity.id
_entity.type
_entity.pdbx_description
1 polymer ?
#
loop_
_entity_poly.entity_id
_entity_poly.type
_entity_poly.pdbx_seq_one_letter_code
_entity_poly.pdbx_strand_id
1 'polypeptide(L)'
;MRSICWIALFLSLATFATAQTKIDSWNEFAKTKFEPKYYEKMGEYLFYPNFTKELKALEGKEITVQGFYVPFAPEDGDYIIISKFPMSQCYFCGGGGPESVAEINFSKTPGKFQVDDLITVKGKLKLNADDMEHVNFILDDAVLVSK
;
A
#
# COMPACT_ATOMS: atom_id res chain seq x y z
N MET A 1 -32.90 38.52 -48.98
CA MET A 1 -31.54 38.43 -48.42
C MET A 1 -31.70 38.09 -46.94
N ARG A 2 -31.47 36.80 -46.58
CA ARG A 2 -31.70 36.32 -45.20
C ARG A 2 -30.34 35.81 -44.72
N SER A 3 -29.73 36.61 -43.82
CA SER A 3 -28.45 36.28 -43.15
C SER A 3 -28.73 35.24 -42.10
N ILE A 4 -28.16 34.03 -42.26
CA ILE A 4 -28.17 32.95 -41.27
C ILE A 4 -26.94 33.10 -40.38
N CYS A 5 -27.21 33.50 -39.12
CA CYS A 5 -26.18 33.62 -38.08
C CYS A 5 -25.91 32.25 -37.50
N TRP A 6 -24.73 31.65 -37.79
CA TRP A 6 -24.30 30.42 -37.19
C TRP A 6 -23.65 30.71 -35.83
N ILE A 7 -24.38 30.43 -34.75
CA ILE A 7 -23.82 30.48 -33.37
C ILE A 7 -23.16 29.14 -33.14
N ALA A 8 -21.81 29.12 -33.21
CA ALA A 8 -21.00 27.98 -32.82
C ALA A 8 -20.96 27.90 -31.28
N LEU A 9 -21.72 26.96 -30.71
CA LEU A 9 -21.68 26.63 -29.30
C LEU A 9 -20.43 25.84 -28.98
N PHE A 10 -19.40 26.50 -28.48
CA PHE A 10 -18.20 25.84 -27.93
C PHE A 10 -18.54 25.19 -26.60
N LEU A 11 -18.78 23.88 -26.64
CA LEU A 11 -18.89 23.05 -25.42
C LEU A 11 -17.48 22.81 -24.87
N SER A 12 -17.05 23.65 -23.92
CA SER A 12 -15.79 23.44 -23.19
C SER A 12 -15.96 22.26 -22.24
N LEU A 13 -15.42 21.07 -22.61
CA LEU A 13 -15.22 19.97 -21.68
C LEU A 13 -14.17 20.42 -20.65
N ALA A 14 -14.63 20.80 -19.47
CA ALA A 14 -13.76 20.98 -18.31
C ALA A 14 -13.28 19.58 -17.85
N THR A 15 -12.07 19.18 -18.27
CA THR A 15 -11.40 18.01 -17.69
C THR A 15 -10.99 18.34 -16.26
N PHE A 16 -11.74 17.82 -15.29
CA PHE A 16 -11.33 17.85 -13.89
C PHE A 16 -10.10 16.94 -13.75
N ALA A 17 -8.92 17.52 -13.87
CA ALA A 17 -7.69 16.87 -13.42
C ALA A 17 -7.77 16.77 -11.89
N THR A 18 -8.15 15.60 -11.38
CA THR A 18 -8.00 15.31 -9.97
C THR A 18 -6.51 15.26 -9.66
N ALA A 19 -6.01 16.33 -9.04
CA ALA A 19 -4.67 16.35 -8.48
C ALA A 19 -4.62 15.26 -7.40
N GLN A 20 -4.04 14.10 -7.71
CA GLN A 20 -3.75 13.07 -6.71
C GLN A 20 -2.69 13.67 -5.78
N THR A 21 -3.11 14.07 -4.59
CA THR A 21 -2.17 14.41 -3.52
C THR A 21 -1.31 13.17 -3.27
N LYS A 22 0.00 13.27 -3.54
CA LYS A 22 0.93 12.16 -3.28
C LYS A 22 0.98 11.93 -1.77
N ILE A 23 0.24 10.93 -1.31
CA ILE A 23 0.23 10.54 0.10
C ILE A 23 1.55 9.83 0.37
N ASP A 24 2.29 10.27 1.40
CA ASP A 24 3.40 9.50 1.93
C ASP A 24 2.83 8.33 2.75
N SER A 25 2.70 7.19 2.09
CA SER A 25 2.04 6.01 2.66
C SER A 25 2.71 5.51 3.94
N TRP A 26 4.05 5.57 4.03
CA TRP A 26 4.76 5.17 5.24
C TRP A 26 4.48 6.08 6.42
N ASN A 27 4.30 7.39 6.21
CA ASN A 27 3.91 8.32 7.26
C ASN A 27 2.46 8.06 7.72
N GLU A 28 1.56 7.65 6.83
CA GLU A 28 0.21 7.25 7.23
C GLU A 28 0.22 5.93 8.02
N PHE A 29 1.00 4.93 7.58
CA PHE A 29 1.13 3.65 8.29
C PHE A 29 1.72 3.83 9.69
N ALA A 30 2.72 4.72 9.85
CA ALA A 30 3.37 5.04 11.12
C ALA A 30 2.43 5.67 12.17
N LYS A 31 1.24 6.13 11.80
CA LYS A 31 0.23 6.62 12.74
C LYS A 31 -0.56 5.50 13.42
N THR A 32 -0.42 4.26 12.96
CA THR A 32 -1.06 3.08 13.57
C THR A 32 -0.47 2.83 14.95
N LYS A 33 -1.33 2.68 15.94
CA LYS A 33 -0.92 2.29 17.29
C LYS A 33 -1.07 0.78 17.44
N PHE A 34 -0.01 0.14 17.91
CA PHE A 34 -0.02 -1.28 18.19
C PHE A 34 -0.15 -1.51 19.69
N GLU A 35 -1.16 -2.27 20.10
CA GLU A 35 -1.44 -2.58 21.50
C GLU A 35 -1.44 -4.09 21.71
N PRO A 36 -0.91 -4.57 22.85
CA PRO A 36 -0.94 -6.01 23.13
C PRO A 36 -2.39 -6.47 23.34
N LYS A 37 -2.81 -7.48 22.55
CA LYS A 37 -4.11 -8.15 22.65
C LYS A 37 -3.87 -9.64 22.88
N TYR A 38 -4.56 -10.21 23.86
CA TYR A 38 -4.47 -11.65 24.13
C TYR A 38 -5.26 -12.44 23.10
N TYR A 39 -4.62 -13.44 22.49
CA TYR A 39 -5.24 -14.36 21.53
C TYR A 39 -5.38 -15.74 22.16
N GLU A 40 -6.62 -16.09 22.55
CA GLU A 40 -6.92 -17.35 23.26
C GLU A 40 -6.47 -18.59 22.49
N LYS A 41 -6.61 -18.59 21.14
CA LYS A 41 -6.21 -19.71 20.29
C LYS A 41 -4.71 -20.00 20.31
N MET A 42 -3.90 -18.98 20.56
CA MET A 42 -2.42 -19.06 20.59
C MET A 42 -1.88 -19.09 22.01
N GLY A 43 -2.68 -18.64 22.98
CA GLY A 43 -2.27 -18.57 24.39
C GLY A 43 -1.27 -17.46 24.69
N GLU A 44 -1.18 -16.44 23.82
CA GLU A 44 -0.16 -15.37 23.92
C GLU A 44 -0.71 -14.00 23.57
N TYR A 45 0.06 -12.95 23.95
CA TYR A 45 -0.22 -11.57 23.57
C TYR A 45 0.48 -11.24 22.26
N LEU A 46 -0.27 -10.73 21.30
CA LEU A 46 0.26 -10.22 20.03
C LEU A 46 -0.10 -8.74 19.88
N PHE A 47 0.65 -8.03 19.06
CA PHE A 47 0.38 -6.63 18.78
C PHE A 47 -0.80 -6.48 17.82
N TYR A 48 -1.89 -5.88 18.31
CA TYR A 48 -3.09 -5.58 17.53
C TYR A 48 -3.03 -4.16 16.99
N PRO A 49 -3.25 -3.94 15.67
CA PRO A 49 -3.20 -2.62 15.06
C PRO A 49 -4.47 -1.82 15.32
N ASN A 50 -4.33 -0.61 15.85
CA ASN A 50 -5.39 0.39 15.94
C ASN A 50 -5.21 1.43 14.83
N PHE A 51 -5.78 1.16 13.67
CA PHE A 51 -5.72 2.05 12.51
C PHE A 51 -6.46 3.36 12.74
N THR A 52 -5.88 4.49 12.32
CA THR A 52 -6.51 5.81 12.40
C THR A 52 -7.74 5.90 11.48
N LYS A 53 -8.59 6.89 11.71
CA LYS A 53 -9.77 7.15 10.85
C LYS A 53 -9.34 7.52 9.42
N GLU A 54 -8.27 8.30 9.29
CA GLU A 54 -7.68 8.74 8.04
C GLU A 54 -7.18 7.53 7.24
N LEU A 55 -6.47 6.61 7.89
CA LEU A 55 -5.97 5.39 7.27
C LEU A 55 -7.11 4.46 6.84
N LYS A 56 -8.13 4.27 7.69
CA LYS A 56 -9.35 3.52 7.34
C LYS A 56 -10.10 4.14 6.16
N ALA A 57 -10.07 5.46 6.01
CA ALA A 57 -10.66 6.14 4.86
C ALA A 57 -9.87 5.94 3.55
N LEU A 58 -8.63 5.44 3.61
CA LEU A 58 -7.83 5.03 2.45
C LEU A 58 -8.06 3.57 2.04
N GLU A 59 -8.68 2.75 2.88
CA GLU A 59 -8.98 1.36 2.57
C GLU A 59 -9.81 1.25 1.28
N GLY A 60 -9.40 0.34 0.39
CA GLY A 60 -9.99 0.18 -0.94
C GLY A 60 -9.56 1.23 -1.97
N LYS A 61 -8.87 2.29 -1.56
CA LYS A 61 -8.34 3.30 -2.48
C LYS A 61 -6.98 2.91 -3.00
N GLU A 62 -6.68 3.37 -4.21
CA GLU A 62 -5.39 3.19 -4.84
C GLU A 62 -4.36 4.14 -4.21
N ILE A 63 -3.28 3.56 -3.68
CA ILE A 63 -2.14 4.29 -3.11
C ILE A 63 -0.84 3.84 -3.77
N THR A 64 0.19 4.66 -3.64
CA THR A 64 1.54 4.35 -4.14
C THR A 64 2.49 4.23 -2.96
N VAL A 65 3.25 3.14 -2.93
CA VAL A 65 4.27 2.89 -1.90
C VAL A 65 5.60 2.61 -2.57
N GLN A 66 6.67 3.23 -2.09
CA GLN A 66 8.04 2.92 -2.47
C GLN A 66 8.76 2.27 -1.29
N GLY A 67 9.41 1.14 -1.51
CA GLY A 67 10.11 0.42 -0.45
C GLY A 67 11.14 -0.56 -0.99
N PHE A 68 11.94 -1.09 -0.09
CA PHE A 68 12.95 -2.11 -0.37
C PHE A 68 12.31 -3.50 -0.39
N TYR A 69 12.58 -4.27 -1.43
CA TYR A 69 12.18 -5.67 -1.46
C TYR A 69 12.92 -6.47 -0.37
N VAL A 70 12.17 -7.24 0.43
CA VAL A 70 12.71 -8.14 1.45
C VAL A 70 12.13 -9.54 1.28
N PRO A 71 12.95 -10.61 1.29
CA PRO A 71 12.54 -11.98 0.92
C PRO A 71 11.92 -12.73 2.11
N PHE A 72 10.86 -12.17 2.71
CA PHE A 72 10.15 -12.80 3.83
C PHE A 72 8.75 -13.33 3.47
N ALA A 73 8.37 -13.24 2.20
CA ALA A 73 7.18 -13.95 1.73
C ALA A 73 7.47 -15.46 1.61
N PRO A 74 6.44 -16.33 1.76
CA PRO A 74 6.58 -17.76 1.47
C PRO A 74 7.07 -17.99 0.03
N GLU A 75 7.91 -19.04 -0.19
CA GLU A 75 8.49 -19.32 -1.52
C GLU A 75 7.42 -19.61 -2.60
N ASP A 76 6.29 -20.17 -2.17
CA ASP A 76 5.12 -20.49 -2.99
C ASP A 76 4.00 -19.44 -2.90
N GLY A 77 4.29 -18.31 -2.24
CA GLY A 77 3.34 -17.20 -2.08
C GLY A 77 3.19 -16.37 -3.35
N ASP A 78 1.97 -15.94 -3.62
CA ASP A 78 1.65 -15.08 -4.77
C ASP A 78 1.94 -13.59 -4.49
N TYR A 79 2.63 -13.27 -3.39
CA TYR A 79 2.92 -11.91 -2.96
C TYR A 79 4.39 -11.70 -2.62
N ILE A 80 4.77 -10.44 -2.52
CA ILE A 80 6.08 -10.04 -1.99
C ILE A 80 5.91 -9.13 -0.79
N ILE A 81 6.98 -8.98 -0.01
CA ILE A 81 7.07 -7.99 1.06
C ILE A 81 8.00 -6.86 0.64
N ILE A 82 7.57 -5.63 0.88
CA ILE A 82 8.43 -4.45 0.82
C ILE A 82 8.55 -3.80 2.19
N SER A 83 9.70 -3.20 2.46
CA SER A 83 10.00 -2.52 3.72
C SER A 83 10.34 -1.05 3.47
N LYS A 84 9.99 -0.20 4.41
CA LYS A 84 10.44 1.20 4.47
C LYS A 84 11.97 1.30 4.57
N PHE A 85 12.60 0.31 5.21
CA PHE A 85 14.02 0.26 5.49
C PHE A 85 14.68 -0.89 4.73
N PRO A 86 15.99 -0.82 4.42
CA PRO A 86 16.75 -1.96 3.88
C PRO A 86 16.61 -3.20 4.76
N MET A 87 16.86 -4.38 4.21
CA MET A 87 16.71 -5.67 4.89
C MET A 87 17.37 -5.70 6.25
N SER A 88 18.58 -5.15 6.39
CA SER A 88 19.34 -5.13 7.67
C SER A 88 18.65 -4.34 8.80
N GLN A 89 17.66 -3.51 8.48
CA GLN A 89 16.91 -2.65 9.41
C GLN A 89 15.40 -2.86 9.30
N CYS A 90 14.94 -3.87 8.58
CA CYS A 90 13.52 -4.14 8.41
C CYS A 90 12.89 -4.72 9.69
N TYR A 91 11.56 -4.75 9.73
CA TYR A 91 10.78 -5.28 10.85
C TYR A 91 11.20 -6.70 11.26
N PHE A 92 11.36 -7.60 10.30
CA PHE A 92 11.72 -9.00 10.55
C PHE A 92 13.14 -9.18 11.10
N CYS A 93 14.00 -8.18 10.96
CA CYS A 93 15.35 -8.14 11.54
C CYS A 93 15.41 -7.35 12.87
N GLY A 94 14.27 -6.86 13.35
CA GLY A 94 14.17 -6.12 14.62
C GLY A 94 14.54 -4.63 14.52
N GLY A 95 14.67 -4.07 13.33
CA GLY A 95 15.03 -2.66 13.13
C GLY A 95 13.82 -1.71 13.07
N GLY A 96 12.72 -2.13 12.46
CA GLY A 96 11.50 -1.35 12.34
C GLY A 96 10.33 -1.95 13.13
N GLY A 97 9.23 -1.20 13.25
CA GLY A 97 7.96 -1.73 13.74
C GLY A 97 7.12 -2.35 12.61
N PRO A 98 6.00 -3.02 12.96
CA PRO A 98 5.11 -3.65 11.97
C PRO A 98 4.50 -2.64 10.97
N GLU A 99 4.51 -1.34 11.29
CA GLU A 99 4.09 -0.26 10.38
C GLU A 99 5.09 0.01 9.25
N SER A 100 6.26 -0.61 9.29
CA SER A 100 7.33 -0.39 8.31
C SER A 100 7.40 -1.44 7.20
N VAL A 101 6.44 -2.36 7.14
CA VAL A 101 6.37 -3.39 6.10
C VAL A 101 4.99 -3.41 5.45
N ALA A 102 4.95 -3.77 4.17
CA ALA A 102 3.73 -3.96 3.41
C ALA A 102 3.82 -5.18 2.51
N GLU A 103 2.72 -5.90 2.38
CA GLU A 103 2.52 -7.00 1.47
C GLU A 103 1.98 -6.49 0.13
N ILE A 104 2.49 -7.02 -0.96
CA ILE A 104 2.15 -6.60 -2.31
C ILE A 104 1.63 -7.79 -3.11
N ASN A 105 0.34 -7.79 -3.38
CA ASN A 105 -0.35 -8.76 -4.22
C ASN A 105 -0.45 -8.20 -5.65
N PHE A 106 0.44 -8.63 -6.52
CA PHE A 106 0.45 -8.15 -7.90
C PHE A 106 -0.69 -8.73 -8.73
N SER A 107 -1.36 -7.88 -9.51
CA SER A 107 -2.31 -8.33 -10.54
C SER A 107 -1.65 -9.15 -11.65
N LYS A 108 -0.35 -8.91 -11.88
CA LYS A 108 0.52 -9.66 -12.78
C LYS A 108 1.93 -9.60 -12.24
N THR A 109 2.54 -10.76 -11.97
CA THR A 109 3.89 -10.86 -11.42
C THR A 109 4.90 -10.12 -12.31
N PRO A 110 5.62 -9.11 -11.79
CA PRO A 110 6.51 -8.27 -12.60
C PRO A 110 7.91 -8.87 -12.82
N GLY A 111 8.11 -10.13 -12.45
CA GLY A 111 9.39 -10.83 -12.52
C GLY A 111 10.06 -10.96 -11.16
N LYS A 112 11.40 -11.18 -11.16
CA LYS A 112 12.15 -11.40 -9.93
C LYS A 112 12.78 -10.12 -9.40
N PHE A 113 12.78 -9.99 -8.09
CA PHE A 113 13.47 -8.92 -7.36
C PHE A 113 14.73 -9.46 -6.66
N GLN A 114 15.70 -8.58 -6.46
CA GLN A 114 16.86 -8.82 -5.62
C GLN A 114 16.65 -8.15 -4.25
N VAL A 115 17.27 -8.71 -3.21
CA VAL A 115 17.22 -8.11 -1.86
C VAL A 115 17.66 -6.65 -1.94
N ASP A 116 16.92 -5.78 -1.26
CA ASP A 116 17.13 -4.33 -1.24
C ASP A 116 16.91 -3.61 -2.59
N ASP A 117 16.31 -4.26 -3.60
CA ASP A 117 15.78 -3.52 -4.75
C ASP A 117 14.77 -2.48 -4.25
N LEU A 118 15.02 -1.22 -4.58
CA LEU A 118 14.07 -0.14 -4.27
C LEU A 118 13.00 -0.08 -5.35
N ILE A 119 11.79 -0.49 -5.02
CA ILE A 119 10.66 -0.57 -5.95
C ILE A 119 9.54 0.38 -5.56
N THR A 120 8.85 0.89 -6.56
CA THR A 120 7.62 1.67 -6.38
C THR A 120 6.46 0.87 -6.92
N VAL A 121 5.45 0.65 -6.11
CA VAL A 121 4.24 -0.08 -6.45
C VAL A 121 3.01 0.77 -6.22
N LYS A 122 1.96 0.50 -6.97
CA LYS A 122 0.66 1.16 -6.87
C LYS A 122 -0.41 0.08 -6.79
N GLY A 123 -1.29 0.14 -5.79
CA GLY A 123 -2.33 -0.86 -5.58
C GLY A 123 -3.40 -0.37 -4.62
N LYS A 124 -4.43 -1.17 -4.42
CA LYS A 124 -5.54 -0.88 -3.52
C LYS A 124 -5.16 -1.26 -2.09
N LEU A 125 -5.23 -0.29 -1.18
CA LEU A 125 -4.94 -0.54 0.23
C LEU A 125 -5.99 -1.46 0.86
N LYS A 126 -5.54 -2.50 1.52
CA LYS A 126 -6.31 -3.36 2.42
C LYS A 126 -5.63 -3.34 3.79
N LEU A 127 -6.41 -3.10 4.83
CA LEU A 127 -5.96 -3.10 6.22
C LEU A 127 -6.29 -4.45 6.86
N ASN A 128 -5.28 -5.08 7.43
CA ASN A 128 -5.41 -6.37 8.09
C ASN A 128 -5.12 -6.25 9.59
N ALA A 129 -6.11 -6.56 10.42
CA ALA A 129 -5.98 -6.55 11.88
C ALA A 129 -5.99 -7.94 12.52
N ASP A 130 -6.60 -8.92 11.88
CA ASP A 130 -6.99 -10.18 12.52
C ASP A 130 -6.37 -11.42 11.88
N ASP A 131 -5.93 -11.34 10.62
CA ASP A 131 -5.29 -12.45 9.92
C ASP A 131 -3.78 -12.42 10.19
N MET A 132 -3.32 -13.42 10.95
CA MET A 132 -1.93 -13.52 11.41
C MET A 132 -0.96 -14.07 10.34
N GLU A 133 -1.49 -14.59 9.23
CA GLU A 133 -0.67 -15.11 8.12
C GLU A 133 -0.18 -13.99 7.19
N HIS A 134 -0.76 -12.79 7.33
CA HIS A 134 -0.49 -11.62 6.51
C HIS A 134 -0.05 -10.42 7.36
N VAL A 135 0.71 -9.50 6.76
CA VAL A 135 1.07 -8.24 7.45
C VAL A 135 -0.13 -7.28 7.52
N ASN A 136 0.01 -6.19 8.29
CA ASN A 136 -1.11 -5.29 8.57
C ASN A 136 -1.49 -4.37 7.41
N PHE A 137 -0.58 -4.13 6.47
CA PHE A 137 -0.79 -3.27 5.29
C PHE A 137 -0.57 -4.09 4.03
N ILE A 138 -1.61 -4.21 3.23
CA ILE A 138 -1.62 -5.03 2.01
C ILE A 138 -2.01 -4.15 0.84
N LEU A 139 -1.33 -4.27 -0.29
CA LEU A 139 -1.73 -3.65 -1.54
C LEU A 139 -2.21 -4.74 -2.49
N ASP A 140 -3.52 -4.79 -2.71
CA ASP A 140 -4.15 -5.69 -3.68
C ASP A 140 -4.17 -5.08 -5.08
N ASP A 141 -4.28 -5.94 -6.11
CA ASP A 141 -4.29 -5.55 -7.52
C ASP A 141 -3.10 -4.65 -7.91
N ALA A 142 -1.95 -4.89 -7.29
CA ALA A 142 -0.80 -4.03 -7.42
C ALA A 142 -0.15 -4.11 -8.81
N VAL A 143 0.44 -2.98 -9.22
CA VAL A 143 1.28 -2.87 -10.41
C VAL A 143 2.62 -2.24 -10.06
N LEU A 144 3.70 -2.72 -10.70
CA LEU A 144 5.01 -2.12 -10.58
C LEU A 144 5.06 -0.80 -11.35
N VAL A 145 5.44 0.29 -10.69
CA VAL A 145 5.57 1.63 -11.29
C VAL A 145 7.02 1.88 -11.71
N SER A 146 7.97 1.52 -10.84
CA SER A 146 9.41 1.64 -11.13
C SER A 146 10.25 0.71 -10.25
N LYS A 147 11.43 0.41 -10.74
CA LYS A 147 12.50 -0.31 -10.05
C LYS A 147 13.80 0.48 -10.19
#